data_12642861b7199f74f0cf4f5101356c98
#
_entry.id   12642861b7199f74f0cf4f5101356c98
#
_cell.length_a   1.000
_cell.length_b   1.000
_cell.length_c   1.000
_cell.angle_alpha   90.00
_cell.angle_beta   90.00
_cell.angle_gamma   90.00
#
_symmetry.space_group_name_H-M   'P 1'
#
loop_
_entity.id
_entity.type
_entity.pdbx_description
1 polymer ?
#
loop_
_entity_poly.entity_id
_entity_poly.type
_entity_poly.pdbx_seq_one_letter_code
_entity_poly.pdbx_strand_id
1 'polypeptide(L)'
;VPPSPQTRPVLVQAGASDAGRETAARYAEVVFSAHQDFSEAQAFYRDVKSRLARYGRSPDELLVLPGVSPFVGRSEAEAQEKFEQLQSLITPEVGLALLRPLFGGVDLSAYPLDGPLPELPPTHQSKSRQHLLVELARREQLTIRQLYLRVAGARHWQLVGTPSRIADELEQYFRDGAADGYNIMAPVLPGGLNDFIESVVPELQRRGLFRTEYETSTLRGNLGLGTVRRPRRHSSTQAAVPSAVR
;
A
#
# COMPACT_ATOMS: atom_id res chain seq x y z
N VAL A 1 30.75 10.41 -11.34
CA VAL A 1 30.51 9.38 -10.34
C VAL A 1 30.11 8.13 -11.10
N PRO A 2 30.73 6.97 -10.85
CA PRO A 2 30.32 5.70 -11.48
C PRO A 2 28.89 5.33 -11.03
N PRO A 3 28.10 4.64 -11.86
CA PRO A 3 26.79 4.15 -11.48
C PRO A 3 26.93 3.06 -10.40
N SER A 4 25.87 2.92 -9.58
CA SER A 4 25.79 1.80 -8.64
C SER A 4 25.70 0.45 -9.38
N PRO A 5 25.94 -0.71 -8.70
CA PRO A 5 25.80 -2.03 -9.33
C PRO A 5 24.45 -2.27 -10.00
N GLN A 6 23.35 -1.71 -9.45
CA GLN A 6 22.02 -1.79 -10.06
C GLN A 6 21.70 -0.62 -11.03
N THR A 7 22.68 0.22 -11.34
CA THR A 7 22.63 1.40 -12.22
C THR A 7 21.85 2.58 -11.65
N ARG A 8 20.59 2.43 -11.29
CA ARG A 8 19.72 3.42 -10.63
C ARG A 8 18.85 2.76 -9.55
N PRO A 9 18.34 3.53 -8.59
CA PRO A 9 17.35 3.03 -7.63
C PRO A 9 16.13 2.44 -8.32
N VAL A 10 15.43 1.52 -7.64
CA VAL A 10 14.10 1.06 -8.05
C VAL A 10 13.13 2.23 -7.98
N LEU A 11 12.36 2.43 -9.03
CA LEU A 11 11.38 3.52 -9.10
C LEU A 11 10.04 3.05 -8.52
N VAL A 12 9.66 3.66 -7.41
CA VAL A 12 8.40 3.36 -6.72
C VAL A 12 7.42 4.51 -6.92
N GLN A 13 6.19 4.21 -7.26
CA GLN A 13 5.09 5.15 -7.39
C GLN A 13 3.97 4.77 -6.42
N ALA A 14 3.37 5.76 -5.77
CA ALA A 14 2.21 5.57 -4.89
C ALA A 14 1.06 6.44 -5.40
N GLY A 15 -0.01 5.84 -5.88
CA GLY A 15 -1.20 6.57 -6.33
C GLY A 15 -2.12 5.72 -7.17
N ALA A 16 -3.40 5.71 -6.80
CA ALA A 16 -4.43 4.90 -7.43
C ALA A 16 -5.32 5.67 -8.41
N SER A 17 -5.10 6.99 -8.58
CA SER A 17 -5.82 7.78 -9.59
C SER A 17 -5.48 7.32 -11.00
N ASP A 18 -6.34 7.64 -11.98
CA ASP A 18 -6.10 7.27 -13.38
C ASP A 18 -4.75 7.79 -13.90
N ALA A 19 -4.44 9.06 -13.65
CA ALA A 19 -3.14 9.66 -13.97
C ALA A 19 -1.97 8.98 -13.22
N GLY A 20 -2.17 8.57 -11.96
CA GLY A 20 -1.21 7.82 -11.18
C GLY A 20 -0.91 6.45 -11.77
N ARG A 21 -1.95 5.71 -12.18
CA ARG A 21 -1.81 4.40 -12.86
C ARG A 21 -1.09 4.52 -14.20
N GLU A 22 -1.40 5.57 -14.97
CA GLU A 22 -0.73 5.83 -16.25
C GLU A 22 0.76 6.16 -16.05
N THR A 23 1.09 6.98 -15.06
CA THR A 23 2.47 7.30 -14.67
C THR A 23 3.22 6.03 -14.22
N ALA A 24 2.56 5.18 -13.43
CA ALA A 24 3.13 3.92 -12.98
C ALA A 24 3.43 3.00 -14.16
N ALA A 25 2.46 2.80 -15.06
CA ALA A 25 2.62 1.94 -16.22
C ALA A 25 3.78 2.41 -17.13
N ARG A 26 3.99 3.71 -17.21
CA ARG A 26 5.05 4.29 -18.05
C ARG A 26 6.43 4.22 -17.44
N TYR A 27 6.58 4.45 -16.12
CA TYR A 27 7.88 4.72 -15.52
C TYR A 27 8.22 3.88 -14.28
N ALA A 28 7.22 3.44 -13.51
CA ALA A 28 7.48 2.77 -12.24
C ALA A 28 7.89 1.31 -12.42
N GLU A 29 8.60 0.79 -11.44
CA GLU A 29 8.98 -0.62 -11.33
C GLU A 29 8.28 -1.29 -10.15
N VAL A 30 7.80 -0.46 -9.22
CA VAL A 30 6.97 -0.88 -8.08
C VAL A 30 5.82 0.12 -7.94
N VAL A 31 4.63 -0.37 -7.67
CA VAL A 31 3.49 0.44 -7.20
C VAL A 31 3.14 0.06 -5.79
N PHE A 32 3.19 1.04 -4.89
CA PHE A 32 2.61 0.93 -3.57
C PHE A 32 1.11 1.22 -3.65
N SER A 33 0.27 0.31 -3.20
CA SER A 33 -1.19 0.48 -3.19
C SER A 33 -1.77 0.34 -1.78
N ALA A 34 -2.98 0.88 -1.58
CA ALA A 34 -3.66 0.90 -0.29
C ALA A 34 -5.05 0.22 -0.34
N HIS A 35 -5.31 -0.61 -1.34
CA HIS A 35 -6.56 -1.35 -1.46
C HIS A 35 -6.63 -2.43 -0.37
N GLN A 36 -7.75 -2.46 0.34
CA GLN A 36 -8.00 -3.40 1.44
C GLN A 36 -8.99 -4.50 1.05
N ASP A 37 -9.89 -4.18 0.11
CA ASP A 37 -10.82 -5.13 -0.47
C ASP A 37 -10.15 -5.93 -1.59
N PHE A 38 -10.37 -7.24 -1.58
CA PHE A 38 -9.76 -8.16 -2.54
C PHE A 38 -10.17 -7.85 -3.99
N SER A 39 -11.45 -7.58 -4.23
CA SER A 39 -11.97 -7.32 -5.57
C SER A 39 -11.44 -6.00 -6.15
N GLU A 40 -11.31 -4.96 -5.30
CA GLU A 40 -10.72 -3.69 -5.67
C GLU A 40 -9.22 -3.83 -5.96
N ALA A 41 -8.48 -4.57 -5.13
CA ALA A 41 -7.06 -4.86 -5.31
C ALA A 41 -6.83 -5.60 -6.64
N GLN A 42 -7.64 -6.62 -6.93
CA GLN A 42 -7.55 -7.40 -8.17
C GLN A 42 -7.90 -6.55 -9.41
N ALA A 43 -8.94 -5.70 -9.31
CA ALA A 43 -9.30 -4.77 -10.39
C ALA A 43 -8.18 -3.76 -10.67
N PHE A 44 -7.58 -3.20 -9.61
CA PHE A 44 -6.44 -2.29 -9.72
C PHE A 44 -5.22 -2.99 -10.35
N TYR A 45 -4.89 -4.19 -9.89
CA TYR A 45 -3.79 -4.99 -10.42
C TYR A 45 -3.94 -5.22 -11.93
N ARG A 46 -5.11 -5.73 -12.35
CA ARG A 46 -5.40 -5.98 -13.76
C ARG A 46 -5.31 -4.71 -14.61
N ASP A 47 -5.87 -3.61 -14.13
CA ASP A 47 -5.86 -2.34 -14.85
C ASP A 47 -4.42 -1.83 -15.04
N VAL A 48 -3.62 -1.72 -13.97
CA VAL A 48 -2.27 -1.17 -14.08
C VAL A 48 -1.34 -2.06 -14.92
N LYS A 49 -1.47 -3.40 -14.80
CA LYS A 49 -0.71 -4.37 -15.62
C LYS A 49 -1.10 -4.26 -17.11
N SER A 50 -2.38 -4.09 -17.42
CA SER A 50 -2.85 -3.97 -18.81
C SER A 50 -2.32 -2.73 -19.55
N ARG A 51 -2.03 -1.66 -18.79
CA ARG A 51 -1.52 -0.40 -19.36
C ARG A 51 -0.06 -0.50 -19.83
N LEU A 52 0.73 -1.44 -19.31
CA LEU A 52 2.16 -1.60 -19.60
C LEU A 52 2.42 -1.82 -21.10
N ALA A 53 1.57 -2.58 -21.77
CA ALA A 53 1.71 -2.88 -23.20
C ALA A 53 1.76 -1.63 -24.09
N ARG A 54 1.08 -0.53 -23.70
CA ARG A 54 1.11 0.75 -24.42
C ARG A 54 2.52 1.38 -24.47
N TYR A 55 3.36 1.00 -23.52
CA TYR A 55 4.73 1.49 -23.36
C TYR A 55 5.78 0.45 -23.74
N GLY A 56 5.37 -0.67 -24.38
CA GLY A 56 6.26 -1.76 -24.78
C GLY A 56 6.87 -2.50 -23.59
N ARG A 57 6.20 -2.48 -22.44
CA ARG A 57 6.63 -3.12 -21.20
C ARG A 57 5.87 -4.43 -20.96
N SER A 58 6.57 -5.43 -20.40
CA SER A 58 5.93 -6.66 -19.96
C SER A 58 5.30 -6.51 -18.56
N PRO A 59 4.30 -7.34 -18.21
CA PRO A 59 3.70 -7.32 -16.87
C PRO A 59 4.70 -7.48 -15.72
N ASP A 60 5.79 -8.20 -15.92
CA ASP A 60 6.81 -8.49 -14.90
C ASP A 60 7.74 -7.29 -14.61
N GLU A 61 7.69 -6.26 -15.44
CA GLU A 61 8.49 -5.04 -15.23
C GLU A 61 7.86 -4.04 -14.24
N LEU A 62 6.70 -4.35 -13.68
CA LEU A 62 6.02 -3.56 -12.66
C LEU A 62 5.43 -4.47 -11.59
N LEU A 63 5.87 -4.32 -10.35
CA LEU A 63 5.38 -5.06 -9.20
C LEU A 63 4.33 -4.25 -8.44
N VAL A 64 3.20 -4.84 -8.11
CA VAL A 64 2.16 -4.23 -7.27
C VAL A 64 2.33 -4.75 -5.85
N LEU A 65 2.70 -3.84 -4.94
CA LEU A 65 3.00 -4.16 -3.54
C LEU A 65 2.06 -3.37 -2.60
N PRO A 66 0.91 -3.93 -2.22
CA PRO A 66 0.03 -3.29 -1.23
C PRO A 66 0.70 -3.19 0.13
N GLY A 67 0.33 -2.15 0.89
CA GLY A 67 0.70 -1.99 2.28
C GLY A 67 -0.13 -2.88 3.18
N VAL A 68 0.52 -3.69 4.02
CA VAL A 68 -0.12 -4.63 4.94
C VAL A 68 0.31 -4.35 6.37
N SER A 69 -0.65 -4.25 7.29
CA SER A 69 -0.41 -4.07 8.73
C SER A 69 -0.77 -5.34 9.49
N PRO A 70 0.19 -6.26 9.72
CA PRO A 70 -0.08 -7.52 10.38
C PRO A 70 -0.07 -7.40 11.91
N PHE A 71 -1.10 -7.96 12.54
CA PHE A 71 -1.19 -8.20 13.99
C PHE A 71 -1.12 -9.71 14.21
N VAL A 72 0.07 -10.19 14.55
CA VAL A 72 0.37 -11.62 14.61
C VAL A 72 0.24 -12.11 16.04
N GLY A 73 -0.55 -13.14 16.27
CA GLY A 73 -0.67 -13.83 17.56
C GLY A 73 -0.44 -15.33 17.42
N ARG A 74 -0.10 -16.00 18.52
CA ARG A 74 -0.02 -17.48 18.58
C ARG A 74 -1.41 -18.12 18.49
N SER A 75 -2.44 -17.30 18.77
CA SER A 75 -3.85 -17.63 18.60
C SER A 75 -4.61 -16.44 18.02
N GLU A 76 -5.82 -16.67 17.49
CA GLU A 76 -6.71 -15.60 17.02
C GLU A 76 -7.03 -14.61 18.15
N ALA A 77 -7.24 -15.12 19.38
CA ALA A 77 -7.52 -14.28 20.53
C ALA A 77 -6.33 -13.36 20.89
N GLU A 78 -5.09 -13.87 20.88
CA GLU A 78 -3.90 -13.06 21.14
C GLU A 78 -3.70 -11.99 20.05
N ALA A 79 -3.91 -12.34 18.78
CA ALA A 79 -3.80 -11.38 17.70
C ALA A 79 -4.85 -10.25 17.83
N GLN A 80 -6.07 -10.62 18.18
CA GLN A 80 -7.17 -9.69 18.42
C GLN A 80 -6.89 -8.78 19.61
N GLU A 81 -6.36 -9.32 20.71
CA GLU A 81 -5.96 -8.54 21.89
C GLU A 81 -4.88 -7.50 21.54
N LYS A 82 -3.85 -7.88 20.79
CA LYS A 82 -2.80 -6.95 20.31
C LYS A 82 -3.40 -5.82 19.45
N PHE A 83 -4.34 -6.15 18.58
CA PHE A 83 -5.05 -5.17 17.76
C PHE A 83 -5.86 -4.21 18.63
N GLU A 84 -6.67 -4.71 19.55
CA GLU A 84 -7.51 -3.91 20.46
C GLU A 84 -6.68 -3.03 21.39
N GLN A 85 -5.56 -3.55 21.89
CA GLN A 85 -4.62 -2.78 22.71
C GLN A 85 -4.11 -1.56 21.95
N LEU A 86 -3.72 -1.69 20.67
CA LEU A 86 -3.29 -0.54 19.89
C LEU A 86 -4.44 0.43 19.62
N GLN A 87 -5.65 -0.10 19.33
CA GLN A 87 -6.84 0.73 19.13
C GLN A 87 -7.21 1.52 20.39
N SER A 88 -7.03 0.94 21.58
CA SER A 88 -7.33 1.59 22.85
C SER A 88 -6.46 2.82 23.15
N LEU A 89 -5.31 2.96 22.48
CA LEU A 89 -4.43 4.13 22.60
C LEU A 89 -4.95 5.35 21.82
N ILE A 90 -5.95 5.16 20.95
CA ILE A 90 -6.57 6.26 20.22
C ILE A 90 -7.59 6.91 21.14
N THR A 91 -7.17 7.99 21.80
CA THR A 91 -8.08 8.75 22.69
C THR A 91 -9.22 9.39 21.91
N PRO A 92 -10.38 9.67 22.56
CA PRO A 92 -11.49 10.35 21.91
C PRO A 92 -11.09 11.66 21.22
N GLU A 93 -10.23 12.46 21.86
CA GLU A 93 -9.77 13.74 21.32
C GLU A 93 -9.03 13.54 19.99
N VAL A 94 -8.12 12.55 19.92
CA VAL A 94 -7.39 12.20 18.72
C VAL A 94 -8.33 11.66 17.64
N GLY A 95 -9.23 10.76 18.03
CA GLY A 95 -10.22 10.18 17.13
C GLY A 95 -11.13 11.23 16.49
N LEU A 96 -11.69 12.12 17.29
CA LEU A 96 -12.53 13.22 16.82
C LEU A 96 -11.75 14.22 15.95
N ALA A 97 -10.49 14.52 16.30
CA ALA A 97 -9.63 15.36 15.50
C ALA A 97 -9.36 14.77 14.10
N LEU A 98 -9.28 13.44 13.97
CA LEU A 98 -9.16 12.75 12.67
C LEU A 98 -10.45 12.87 11.83
N LEU A 99 -11.62 12.81 12.45
CA LEU A 99 -12.91 12.93 11.74
C LEU A 99 -13.22 14.36 11.30
N ARG A 100 -12.83 15.36 12.10
CA ARG A 100 -13.19 16.77 11.89
C ARG A 100 -12.94 17.28 10.47
N PRO A 101 -11.76 17.15 9.85
CA PRO A 101 -11.52 17.60 8.48
C PRO A 101 -12.30 16.81 7.44
N LEU A 102 -12.64 15.56 7.73
CA LEU A 102 -13.40 14.69 6.82
C LEU A 102 -14.88 15.07 6.76
N PHE A 103 -15.38 15.70 7.81
CA PHE A 103 -16.77 16.17 7.96
C PHE A 103 -16.90 17.70 7.86
N GLY A 104 -15.96 18.35 7.17
CA GLY A 104 -16.07 19.78 6.89
C GLY A 104 -15.90 20.69 8.11
N GLY A 105 -15.21 20.22 9.15
CA GLY A 105 -14.95 20.96 10.36
C GLY A 105 -16.01 20.79 11.47
N VAL A 106 -17.00 19.94 11.27
CA VAL A 106 -18.04 19.65 12.28
C VAL A 106 -17.40 19.11 13.56
N ASP A 107 -17.79 19.67 14.68
CA ASP A 107 -17.37 19.21 16.00
C ASP A 107 -18.34 18.12 16.50
N LEU A 108 -17.83 16.90 16.60
CA LEU A 108 -18.58 15.76 17.10
C LEU A 108 -18.46 15.56 18.61
N SER A 109 -17.72 16.40 19.33
CA SER A 109 -17.52 16.25 20.78
C SER A 109 -18.80 16.45 21.62
N ALA A 110 -19.81 17.13 21.06
CA ALA A 110 -21.11 17.32 21.68
C ALA A 110 -22.02 16.10 21.61
N TYR A 111 -21.65 15.05 20.87
CA TYR A 111 -22.46 13.86 20.67
C TYR A 111 -21.93 12.67 21.48
N PRO A 112 -22.81 11.74 21.90
CA PRO A 112 -22.37 10.52 22.57
C PRO A 112 -21.45 9.69 21.66
N LEU A 113 -20.22 9.39 22.11
CA LEU A 113 -19.25 8.64 21.29
C LEU A 113 -19.72 7.24 20.91
N ASP A 114 -20.51 6.62 21.77
CA ASP A 114 -21.09 5.31 21.55
C ASP A 114 -22.50 5.36 20.93
N GLY A 115 -22.90 6.57 20.49
CA GLY A 115 -24.09 6.83 19.69
C GLY A 115 -23.80 6.82 18.19
N PRO A 116 -24.87 6.81 17.36
CA PRO A 116 -24.76 6.86 15.91
C PRO A 116 -24.20 8.21 15.43
N LEU A 117 -23.67 8.22 14.21
CA LEU A 117 -23.26 9.47 13.56
C LEU A 117 -24.49 10.36 13.33
N PRO A 118 -24.46 11.65 13.78
CA PRO A 118 -25.57 12.60 13.56
C PRO A 118 -25.72 12.95 12.09
N GLU A 119 -26.83 13.61 11.74
CA GLU A 119 -26.94 14.23 10.42
C GLU A 119 -25.91 15.37 10.30
N LEU A 120 -25.13 15.30 9.25
CA LEU A 120 -24.05 16.25 9.00
C LEU A 120 -24.45 17.27 7.93
N PRO A 121 -24.11 18.56 8.10
CA PRO A 121 -24.31 19.54 7.05
C PRO A 121 -23.44 19.22 5.83
N PRO A 122 -23.87 19.64 4.63
CA PRO A 122 -23.06 19.51 3.43
C PRO A 122 -21.72 20.23 3.57
N THR A 123 -20.61 19.56 3.22
CA THR A 123 -19.28 20.18 3.23
C THR A 123 -18.92 20.78 1.88
N HIS A 124 -18.12 21.86 1.90
CA HIS A 124 -17.51 22.43 0.71
C HIS A 124 -16.14 21.81 0.37
N GLN A 125 -15.57 20.97 1.27
CA GLN A 125 -14.25 20.36 1.07
C GLN A 125 -14.35 19.08 0.23
N SER A 126 -14.33 17.91 0.82
CA SER A 126 -14.37 16.65 0.07
C SER A 126 -15.75 15.98 0.21
N LYS A 127 -16.73 16.44 -0.59
CA LYS A 127 -18.09 15.89 -0.61
C LYS A 127 -18.11 14.37 -0.78
N SER A 128 -17.29 13.85 -1.70
CA SER A 128 -17.22 12.41 -1.98
C SER A 128 -16.73 11.61 -0.78
N ARG A 129 -15.71 12.12 -0.05
CA ARG A 129 -15.15 11.43 1.11
C ARG A 129 -16.08 11.47 2.32
N GLN A 130 -16.75 12.62 2.56
CA GLN A 130 -17.79 12.72 3.58
C GLN A 130 -18.91 11.73 3.29
N HIS A 131 -19.41 11.72 2.05
CA HIS A 131 -20.50 10.82 1.65
C HIS A 131 -20.13 9.35 1.88
N LEU A 132 -18.95 8.92 1.44
CA LEU A 132 -18.47 7.55 1.64
C LEU A 132 -18.43 7.13 3.11
N LEU A 133 -17.94 8.02 4.00
CA LEU A 133 -17.86 7.73 5.43
C LEU A 133 -19.23 7.72 6.11
N VAL A 134 -20.14 8.61 5.69
CA VAL A 134 -21.53 8.61 6.19
C VAL A 134 -22.26 7.34 5.76
N GLU A 135 -22.12 6.94 4.51
CA GLU A 135 -22.71 5.70 3.99
C GLU A 135 -22.12 4.45 4.68
N LEU A 136 -20.79 4.44 4.89
CA LEU A 136 -20.12 3.38 5.66
C LEU A 136 -20.71 3.28 7.07
N ALA A 137 -20.77 4.42 7.79
CA ALA A 137 -21.29 4.46 9.16
C ALA A 137 -22.74 3.98 9.24
N ARG A 138 -23.58 4.37 8.28
CA ARG A 138 -24.99 3.95 8.21
C ARG A 138 -25.15 2.46 7.87
N ARG A 139 -24.44 2.00 6.86
CA ARG A 139 -24.49 0.60 6.40
C ARG A 139 -24.04 -0.37 7.49
N GLU A 140 -22.97 -0.05 8.19
CA GLU A 140 -22.38 -0.89 9.23
C GLU A 140 -22.87 -0.53 10.65
N GLN A 141 -23.79 0.44 10.77
CA GLN A 141 -24.35 0.93 12.04
C GLN A 141 -23.26 1.33 13.06
N LEU A 142 -22.20 1.96 12.57
CA LEU A 142 -21.05 2.33 13.39
C LEU A 142 -21.40 3.48 14.35
N THR A 143 -20.94 3.38 15.59
CA THR A 143 -20.89 4.50 16.52
C THR A 143 -19.81 5.50 16.10
N ILE A 144 -19.84 6.73 16.63
CA ILE A 144 -18.80 7.73 16.40
C ILE A 144 -17.43 7.17 16.81
N ARG A 145 -17.34 6.44 17.92
CA ARG A 145 -16.12 5.76 18.39
C ARG A 145 -15.63 4.75 17.36
N GLN A 146 -16.49 3.84 16.94
CA GLN A 146 -16.13 2.84 15.94
C GLN A 146 -15.71 3.46 14.61
N LEU A 147 -16.36 4.55 14.21
CA LEU A 147 -16.02 5.25 12.98
C LEU A 147 -14.63 5.89 13.04
N TYR A 148 -14.27 6.59 14.13
CA TYR A 148 -12.93 7.16 14.21
C TYR A 148 -11.84 6.08 14.33
N LEU A 149 -12.09 5.00 15.04
CA LEU A 149 -11.17 3.86 15.10
C LEU A 149 -10.98 3.24 13.70
N ARG A 150 -12.07 3.09 12.95
CA ARG A 150 -12.01 2.62 11.57
C ARG A 150 -11.20 3.55 10.67
N VAL A 151 -11.39 4.87 10.78
CA VAL A 151 -10.64 5.87 10.01
C VAL A 151 -9.16 5.90 10.41
N ALA A 152 -8.85 5.79 11.70
CA ALA A 152 -7.48 5.75 12.19
C ALA A 152 -6.73 4.50 11.71
N GLY A 153 -7.40 3.36 11.65
CA GLY A 153 -6.85 2.08 11.18
C GLY A 153 -6.83 1.92 9.65
N ALA A 154 -7.66 2.68 8.93
CA ALA A 154 -7.97 2.45 7.51
C ALA A 154 -6.87 2.87 6.52
N ARG A 155 -5.62 3.00 6.92
CA ARG A 155 -4.55 3.43 6.00
C ARG A 155 -4.00 2.30 5.14
N HIS A 156 -4.00 1.06 5.68
CA HIS A 156 -3.45 -0.13 5.03
C HIS A 156 -4.29 -1.35 5.34
N TRP A 157 -4.13 -2.39 4.56
CA TRP A 157 -4.81 -3.66 4.78
C TRP A 157 -4.35 -4.27 6.10
N GLN A 158 -5.29 -4.44 7.04
CA GLN A 158 -5.03 -5.01 8.36
C GLN A 158 -5.27 -6.51 8.33
N LEU A 159 -4.26 -7.27 8.74
CA LEU A 159 -4.32 -8.71 8.92
C LEU A 159 -4.18 -9.04 10.40
N VAL A 160 -5.24 -9.57 11.01
CA VAL A 160 -5.26 -9.95 12.42
C VAL A 160 -5.45 -11.45 12.50
N GLY A 161 -4.47 -12.17 13.06
CA GLY A 161 -4.60 -13.61 13.16
C GLY A 161 -3.29 -14.35 13.44
N THR A 162 -3.41 -15.68 13.34
CA THR A 162 -2.25 -16.57 13.45
C THR A 162 -1.36 -16.47 12.21
N PRO A 163 -0.08 -16.90 12.30
CA PRO A 163 0.84 -16.92 11.16
C PRO A 163 0.27 -17.66 9.94
N SER A 164 -0.40 -18.78 10.16
CA SER A 164 -1.00 -19.57 9.07
C SER A 164 -2.12 -18.78 8.38
N ARG A 165 -3.05 -18.18 9.16
CA ARG A 165 -4.14 -17.38 8.60
C ARG A 165 -3.63 -16.18 7.81
N ILE A 166 -2.66 -15.46 8.35
CA ILE A 166 -2.05 -14.31 7.64
C ILE A 166 -1.40 -14.80 6.34
N ALA A 167 -0.69 -15.92 6.37
CA ALA A 167 -0.08 -16.49 5.18
C ALA A 167 -1.13 -16.93 4.15
N ASP A 168 -2.28 -17.47 4.57
CA ASP A 168 -3.39 -17.85 3.67
C ASP A 168 -3.92 -16.62 2.89
N GLU A 169 -4.15 -15.52 3.59
CA GLU A 169 -4.65 -14.28 2.97
C GLU A 169 -3.61 -13.66 2.01
N LEU A 170 -2.33 -13.64 2.40
CA LEU A 170 -1.25 -13.17 1.53
C LEU A 170 -1.09 -14.07 0.30
N GLU A 171 -1.14 -15.40 0.47
CA GLU A 171 -1.07 -16.36 -0.63
C GLU A 171 -2.23 -16.18 -1.61
N GLN A 172 -3.45 -15.98 -1.12
CA GLN A 172 -4.62 -15.74 -1.97
C GLN A 172 -4.44 -14.52 -2.86
N TYR A 173 -4.07 -13.36 -2.29
CA TYR A 173 -3.85 -12.14 -3.06
C TYR A 173 -2.76 -12.29 -4.11
N PHE A 174 -1.71 -13.04 -3.78
CA PHE A 174 -0.62 -13.32 -4.71
C PHE A 174 -1.07 -14.23 -5.85
N ARG A 175 -1.70 -15.37 -5.54
CA ARG A 175 -2.09 -16.36 -6.55
C ARG A 175 -3.21 -15.89 -7.47
N ASP A 176 -4.13 -15.09 -6.93
CA ASP A 176 -5.30 -14.64 -7.68
C ASP A 176 -5.09 -13.30 -8.41
N GLY A 177 -3.85 -12.80 -8.45
CA GLY A 177 -3.48 -11.62 -9.21
C GLY A 177 -4.06 -10.32 -8.63
N ALA A 178 -3.86 -10.12 -7.34
CA ALA A 178 -4.15 -8.88 -6.63
C ALA A 178 -2.86 -8.21 -6.08
N ALA A 179 -1.75 -8.96 -5.98
CA ALA A 179 -0.44 -8.48 -5.55
C ALA A 179 0.69 -9.30 -6.16
N ASP A 180 1.89 -8.71 -6.31
CA ASP A 180 3.14 -9.40 -6.64
C ASP A 180 4.01 -9.61 -5.38
N GLY A 181 3.66 -8.99 -4.28
CA GLY A 181 4.35 -9.00 -2.99
C GLY A 181 3.74 -7.94 -2.06
N TYR A 182 4.43 -7.61 -0.95
CA TYR A 182 3.83 -6.76 0.08
C TYR A 182 4.83 -5.79 0.69
N ASN A 183 4.34 -4.61 1.08
CA ASN A 183 5.04 -3.71 1.99
C ASN A 183 4.53 -3.94 3.40
N ILE A 184 5.36 -4.51 4.26
CA ILE A 184 4.98 -4.76 5.66
C ILE A 184 5.07 -3.46 6.46
N MET A 185 3.92 -3.00 6.91
CA MET A 185 3.72 -1.79 7.71
C MET A 185 3.47 -2.21 9.16
N ALA A 186 4.51 -2.66 9.85
CA ALA A 186 4.38 -3.18 11.21
C ALA A 186 3.71 -2.15 12.13
N PRO A 187 2.58 -2.50 12.79
CA PRO A 187 1.80 -1.55 13.59
C PRO A 187 2.54 -1.10 14.85
N VAL A 188 3.44 -1.92 15.36
CA VAL A 188 4.27 -1.66 16.54
C VAL A 188 5.71 -2.08 16.24
N LEU A 189 6.68 -1.22 16.53
CA LEU A 189 8.09 -1.48 16.34
C LEU A 189 8.81 -1.56 17.72
N PRO A 190 9.77 -2.49 17.89
CA PRO A 190 10.15 -3.55 16.93
C PRO A 190 9.24 -4.80 17.01
N GLY A 191 8.42 -4.97 18.08
CA GLY A 191 7.71 -6.20 18.40
C GLY A 191 6.85 -6.75 17.26
N GLY A 192 5.96 -5.95 16.69
CA GLY A 192 5.08 -6.39 15.61
C GLY A 192 5.83 -6.79 14.33
N LEU A 193 6.99 -6.16 14.06
CA LEU A 193 7.83 -6.56 12.94
C LEU A 193 8.53 -7.90 13.25
N ASN A 194 9.03 -8.07 14.48
CA ASN A 194 9.65 -9.33 14.91
C ASN A 194 8.65 -10.48 14.84
N ASP A 195 7.43 -10.29 15.37
CA ASP A 195 6.37 -11.29 15.30
C ASP A 195 6.13 -11.78 13.85
N PHE A 196 6.11 -10.84 12.90
CA PHE A 196 5.96 -11.18 11.48
C PHE A 196 7.17 -11.95 10.93
N ILE A 197 8.39 -11.47 11.20
CA ILE A 197 9.62 -12.08 10.69
C ILE A 197 9.82 -13.48 11.27
N GLU A 198 9.57 -13.66 12.57
CA GLU A 198 9.86 -14.90 13.27
C GLU A 198 8.80 -15.99 13.05
N SER A 199 7.58 -15.62 12.64
CA SER A 199 6.49 -16.58 12.52
C SER A 199 5.81 -16.65 11.15
N VAL A 200 5.54 -15.52 10.51
CA VAL A 200 4.87 -15.51 9.19
C VAL A 200 5.86 -15.78 8.06
N VAL A 201 7.05 -15.18 8.12
CA VAL A 201 8.08 -15.42 7.08
C VAL A 201 8.45 -16.89 6.97
N PRO A 202 8.74 -17.64 8.05
CA PRO A 202 9.00 -19.08 7.95
C PRO A 202 7.82 -19.87 7.35
N GLU A 203 6.59 -19.48 7.65
CA GLU A 203 5.41 -20.12 7.07
C GLU A 203 5.31 -19.86 5.55
N LEU A 204 5.58 -18.64 5.10
CA LEU A 204 5.64 -18.31 3.66
C LEU A 204 6.79 -19.06 2.97
N GLN A 205 7.94 -19.23 3.62
CA GLN A 205 9.07 -20.00 3.11
C GLN A 205 8.71 -21.48 2.98
N ARG A 206 8.07 -22.06 4.00
CA ARG A 206 7.59 -23.45 3.98
C ARG A 206 6.63 -23.73 2.82
N ARG A 207 5.82 -22.72 2.44
CA ARG A 207 4.90 -22.77 1.29
C ARG A 207 5.57 -22.51 -0.06
N GLY A 208 6.86 -22.18 -0.08
CA GLY A 208 7.59 -21.79 -1.29
C GLY A 208 7.16 -20.42 -1.86
N LEU A 209 6.57 -19.56 -1.02
CA LEU A 209 6.08 -18.22 -1.40
C LEU A 209 7.09 -17.11 -1.09
N PHE A 210 8.10 -17.38 -0.29
CA PHE A 210 9.14 -16.44 0.05
C PHE A 210 10.53 -17.09 -0.03
N ARG A 211 11.52 -16.29 -0.41
CA ARG A 211 12.91 -16.77 -0.56
C ARG A 211 13.50 -17.23 0.77
N THR A 212 14.33 -18.26 0.74
CA THR A 212 15.15 -18.68 1.88
C THR A 212 16.53 -18.05 1.85
N GLU A 213 17.01 -17.66 0.66
CA GLU A 213 18.32 -17.04 0.42
C GLU A 213 18.18 -15.87 -0.57
N TYR A 214 19.13 -14.94 -0.51
CA TYR A 214 19.24 -13.88 -1.52
C TYR A 214 20.11 -14.35 -2.69
N GLU A 215 19.54 -14.41 -3.88
CA GLU A 215 20.21 -14.85 -5.09
C GLU A 215 21.10 -13.77 -5.72
N THR A 216 20.85 -12.51 -5.39
CA THR A 216 21.57 -11.37 -5.97
C THR A 216 22.00 -10.38 -4.90
N SER A 217 23.01 -9.56 -5.23
CA SER A 217 23.54 -8.52 -4.34
C SER A 217 22.81 -7.17 -4.43
N THR A 218 21.72 -7.09 -5.22
CA THR A 218 21.01 -5.82 -5.42
C THR A 218 19.52 -5.97 -5.13
N LEU A 219 18.88 -4.89 -4.65
CA LEU A 219 17.43 -4.87 -4.47
C LEU A 219 16.70 -5.18 -5.78
N ARG A 220 17.13 -4.59 -6.88
CA ARG A 220 16.59 -4.81 -8.21
C ARG A 220 16.60 -6.28 -8.60
N GLY A 221 17.72 -6.95 -8.43
CA GLY A 221 17.86 -8.36 -8.74
C GLY A 221 16.96 -9.22 -7.86
N ASN A 222 16.89 -8.95 -6.55
CA ASN A 222 16.05 -9.70 -5.62
C ASN A 222 14.54 -9.45 -5.81
N LEU A 223 14.16 -8.39 -6.53
CA LEU A 223 12.80 -8.13 -6.97
C LEU A 223 12.50 -8.73 -8.36
N GLY A 224 13.43 -9.46 -8.97
CA GLY A 224 13.24 -9.99 -10.32
C GLY A 224 13.22 -8.94 -11.44
N LEU A 225 13.52 -7.69 -11.12
CA LEU A 225 13.57 -6.61 -12.09
C LEU A 225 14.84 -6.69 -12.92
N GLY A 226 14.70 -6.64 -14.23
CA GLY A 226 15.82 -6.72 -15.18
C GLY A 226 16.84 -5.58 -15.01
N THR A 227 18.02 -5.76 -15.62
CA THR A 227 19.06 -4.73 -15.65
C THR A 227 18.60 -3.53 -16.46
N VAL A 228 18.81 -2.31 -15.92
CA VAL A 228 18.51 -1.09 -16.65
C VAL A 228 19.54 -0.92 -17.78
N ARG A 229 19.06 -0.99 -19.04
CA ARG A 229 19.92 -0.66 -20.18
C ARG A 229 20.35 0.80 -20.07
N ARG A 230 21.65 1.08 -20.11
CA ARG A 230 22.15 2.44 -20.25
C ARG A 230 21.58 3.04 -21.54
N PRO A 231 21.00 4.26 -21.51
CA PRO A 231 20.73 4.95 -22.76
C PRO A 231 22.05 5.02 -23.54
N ARG A 232 22.06 4.58 -24.79
CA ARG A 232 23.21 4.83 -25.66
C ARG A 232 23.44 6.33 -25.66
N ARG A 233 24.60 6.80 -25.25
CA ARG A 233 24.99 8.18 -25.48
C ARG A 233 24.87 8.38 -27.00
N HIS A 234 23.97 9.22 -27.44
CA HIS A 234 24.07 9.74 -28.79
C HIS A 234 25.44 10.40 -28.86
N SER A 235 26.33 9.81 -29.63
CA SER A 235 27.53 10.52 -30.09
C SER A 235 26.99 11.73 -30.82
N SER A 236 27.05 12.90 -30.18
CA SER A 236 26.90 14.17 -30.88
C SER A 236 28.04 14.22 -31.89
N THR A 237 27.77 13.80 -33.11
CA THR A 237 28.61 14.15 -34.26
C THR A 237 28.56 15.66 -34.27
N GLN A 238 29.64 16.29 -33.77
CA GLN A 238 29.89 17.70 -34.00
C GLN A 238 29.88 17.89 -35.51
N ALA A 239 28.81 18.45 -36.01
CA ALA A 239 28.80 19.01 -37.36
C ALA A 239 29.90 20.08 -37.36
N ALA A 240 30.95 19.80 -38.10
CA ALA A 240 32.01 20.77 -38.37
C ALA A 240 31.38 22.03 -38.97
N VAL A 241 31.51 23.14 -38.24
CA VAL A 241 31.15 24.46 -38.75
C VAL A 241 32.13 24.77 -39.91
N PRO A 242 31.69 25.01 -41.14
CA PRO A 242 32.59 25.42 -42.20
C PRO A 242 33.16 26.79 -41.84
N SER A 243 34.47 26.87 -41.77
CA SER A 243 35.23 28.13 -41.65
C SER A 243 34.99 28.95 -42.91
N ALA A 244 34.18 30.01 -42.79
CA ALA A 244 34.08 31.03 -43.84
C ALA A 244 35.26 31.96 -43.70
N VAL A 245 36.15 31.88 -44.68
CA VAL A 245 37.20 32.86 -44.97
C VAL A 245 36.59 34.07 -45.68
N ARG A 246 36.77 35.22 -45.14
CA ARG A 246 37.06 36.58 -45.61
C ARG A 246 36.31 37.64 -44.82
#